data_a8d40dcb6d6fe103f14b913b284fb902
#
_entry.id   a8d40dcb6d6fe103f14b913b284fb902
#
_cell.length_a   1.000
_cell.length_b   1.000
_cell.length_c   1.000
_cell.angle_alpha   90.00
_cell.angle_beta   90.00
_cell.angle_gamma   90.00
#
_symmetry.space_group_name_H-M   'P 1'
#
loop_
_entity.id
_entity.type
_entity.pdbx_description
1 polymer ?
#
loop_
_entity_poly.entity_id
_entity_poly.type
_entity_poly.pdbx_seq_one_letter_code
_entity_poly.pdbx_strand_id
1 'polypeptide(L)'
;MTNNFDLVVRVEKSGNRYNAWDTDGIKRTSEITIGARKKAFDGNYLLGRFTNKSGNFYWRQIDASEAGFGGVDTSTTSNTPDLSSVDVPTDHTEVLNFIHSSYSLKPKGLMMSELKWKYLIRSAVRGKNIMMTGPAGCGKTMAAKSVVNSLDRPDFYFNLGATQDPRATLIGNTHFDQGKGTYFSKSLFVEAIQTPNAVVLLDELSRAHPDAWNILMTVLDYGQRYLRLDEADGSDTIKVADGVTFVATANIGNEYTSTRVMDKALMDRFTIVEMDVLTEDEENELLTYMFPHIDSTLISNVSKIATLTRTESHSETARIGSGISTRTTVELCGLLYDGFSLTEASEVSIYPQYDSTGGVDSERTFVKQIVQKFVDDGSSDDLFNEEEMEEATEDTNS
;
A
#
# COMPACT_ATOMS: atom_id res chain seq x y z
N MET A 1 43.86 12.61 -9.17
CA MET A 1 43.61 13.79 -8.31
C MET A 1 42.90 13.29 -7.09
N THR A 2 43.57 13.36 -5.92
CA THR A 2 42.95 12.89 -4.66
C THR A 2 41.78 13.78 -4.31
N ASN A 3 40.58 13.18 -4.25
CA ASN A 3 39.36 13.83 -3.85
C ASN A 3 39.52 14.30 -2.38
N ASN A 4 39.50 15.61 -2.15
CA ASN A 4 39.80 16.24 -0.86
C ASN A 4 38.52 16.54 -0.06
N PHE A 5 37.55 15.65 -0.04
CA PHE A 5 36.40 15.75 0.85
C PHE A 5 36.55 14.71 1.99
N ASP A 6 36.06 15.08 3.16
CA ASP A 6 36.17 14.30 4.40
C ASP A 6 34.83 13.67 4.83
N LEU A 7 33.71 14.07 4.21
CA LEU A 7 32.38 13.56 4.50
C LEU A 7 31.51 13.62 3.24
N VAL A 8 30.72 12.56 3.01
CA VAL A 8 29.70 12.50 1.94
C VAL A 8 28.34 12.40 2.58
N VAL A 9 27.38 13.14 2.06
CA VAL A 9 25.98 13.04 2.46
C VAL A 9 25.10 12.82 1.24
N ARG A 10 24.06 12.02 1.42
CA ARG A 10 22.98 11.83 0.47
C ARG A 10 21.83 12.77 0.82
N VAL A 11 21.26 13.43 -0.18
CA VAL A 11 20.12 14.32 -0.01
C VAL A 11 18.85 13.60 -0.44
N GLU A 12 17.85 13.63 0.43
CA GLU A 12 16.53 13.01 0.22
C GLU A 12 15.41 14.04 0.42
N LYS A 13 14.34 13.90 -0.36
CA LYS A 13 13.17 14.78 -0.24
C LYS A 13 12.06 14.04 0.52
N SER A 14 11.53 14.71 1.56
CA SER A 14 10.36 14.22 2.30
C SER A 14 9.34 15.35 2.39
N GLY A 15 8.28 15.29 1.60
CA GLY A 15 7.33 16.38 1.40
C GLY A 15 8.04 17.63 0.88
N ASN A 16 7.86 18.76 1.55
CA ASN A 16 8.52 20.04 1.21
C ASN A 16 9.92 20.21 1.84
N ARG A 17 10.48 19.19 2.46
CA ARG A 17 11.78 19.27 3.16
C ARG A 17 12.85 18.47 2.43
N TYR A 18 14.06 19.03 2.34
CA TYR A 18 15.26 18.35 1.84
C TYR A 18 16.13 17.99 3.04
N ASN A 19 16.25 16.70 3.34
CA ASN A 19 17.09 16.17 4.42
C ASN A 19 18.42 15.66 3.85
N ALA A 20 19.45 15.64 4.68
CA ALA A 20 20.76 15.11 4.32
C ALA A 20 21.22 14.11 5.39
N TRP A 21 21.75 12.97 4.92
CA TRP A 21 22.20 11.84 5.74
C TRP A 21 23.60 11.43 5.30
N ASP A 22 24.49 11.17 6.24
CA ASP A 22 25.80 10.63 5.90
C ASP A 22 25.77 9.10 5.65
N THR A 23 26.92 8.54 5.30
CA THR A 23 27.08 7.09 5.02
C THR A 23 26.77 6.21 6.23
N ASP A 24 26.88 6.76 7.44
CA ASP A 24 26.60 6.05 8.69
C ASP A 24 25.14 6.22 9.16
N GLY A 25 24.31 6.84 8.33
CA GLY A 25 22.89 7.10 8.63
C GLY A 25 22.65 8.26 9.61
N ILE A 26 23.67 9.06 9.90
CA ILE A 26 23.53 10.22 10.80
C ILE A 26 22.96 11.41 10.03
N LYS A 27 21.96 12.04 10.60
CA LYS A 27 21.30 13.20 9.97
C LYS A 27 22.16 14.47 10.05
N ARG A 28 22.57 15.00 8.89
CA ARG A 28 23.41 16.19 8.71
C ARG A 28 22.67 17.41 8.16
N THR A 29 21.35 17.38 8.18
CA THR A 29 20.49 18.39 7.54
C THR A 29 20.76 19.82 8.04
N SER A 30 21.07 20.01 9.33
CA SER A 30 21.33 21.32 9.91
C SER A 30 22.69 21.94 9.51
N GLU A 31 23.62 21.12 9.05
CA GLU A 31 24.96 21.54 8.63
C GLU A 31 25.01 22.10 7.20
N ILE A 32 23.93 21.93 6.43
CA ILE A 32 23.87 22.23 5.00
C ILE A 32 22.72 23.20 4.72
N THR A 33 22.97 24.27 3.97
CA THR A 33 21.93 25.20 3.61
C THR A 33 20.83 24.56 2.77
N ILE A 34 19.60 25.02 2.91
CA ILE A 34 18.46 24.48 2.17
C ILE A 34 18.65 24.61 0.65
N GLY A 35 19.29 25.70 0.18
CA GLY A 35 19.59 25.90 -1.25
C GLY A 35 20.58 24.87 -1.79
N ALA A 36 21.64 24.54 -1.02
CA ALA A 36 22.61 23.53 -1.43
C ALA A 36 21.98 22.14 -1.49
N ARG A 37 21.16 21.78 -0.50
CA ARG A 37 20.43 20.51 -0.47
C ARG A 37 19.45 20.39 -1.64
N LYS A 38 18.67 21.44 -1.95
CA LYS A 38 17.77 21.47 -3.08
C LYS A 38 18.50 21.27 -4.40
N LYS A 39 19.60 22.01 -4.60
CA LYS A 39 20.43 21.90 -5.83
C LYS A 39 21.05 20.50 -5.98
N ALA A 40 21.51 19.89 -4.89
CA ALA A 40 22.05 18.53 -4.92
C ALA A 40 20.95 17.51 -5.28
N PHE A 41 19.74 17.65 -4.71
CA PHE A 41 18.61 16.78 -5.01
C PHE A 41 18.19 16.86 -6.49
N ASP A 42 18.17 18.06 -7.06
CA ASP A 42 17.86 18.27 -8.49
C ASP A 42 18.99 17.79 -9.42
N GLY A 43 20.19 17.52 -8.89
CA GLY A 43 21.37 17.02 -9.62
C GLY A 43 21.58 15.53 -9.46
N ASN A 44 22.44 15.12 -8.52
CA ASN A 44 22.87 13.74 -8.34
C ASN A 44 22.74 13.23 -6.88
N TYR A 45 22.04 13.95 -6.05
CA TYR A 45 21.70 13.58 -4.67
C TYR A 45 22.88 13.50 -3.66
N LEU A 46 24.10 13.79 -4.08
CA LEU A 46 25.29 13.67 -3.23
C LEU A 46 25.98 15.03 -3.04
N LEU A 47 26.40 15.30 -1.79
CA LEU A 47 27.24 16.44 -1.42
C LEU A 47 28.47 15.94 -0.68
N GLY A 48 29.65 16.37 -1.14
CA GLY A 48 30.89 16.19 -0.42
C GLY A 48 31.25 17.44 0.40
N ARG A 49 31.77 17.24 1.61
CA ARG A 49 32.30 18.32 2.45
C ARG A 49 33.76 18.58 2.14
N PHE A 50 34.11 19.79 1.78
CA PHE A 50 35.46 20.23 1.43
C PHE A 50 35.93 21.30 2.40
N THR A 51 37.26 21.34 2.63
CA THR A 51 37.92 22.41 3.42
C THR A 51 38.61 23.38 2.47
N ASN A 52 38.35 24.67 2.59
CA ASN A 52 39.05 25.68 1.82
C ASN A 52 40.44 25.99 2.42
N LYS A 53 41.25 26.79 1.71
CA LYS A 53 42.62 27.18 2.15
C LYS A 53 42.65 27.91 3.49
N SER A 54 41.52 28.45 3.93
CA SER A 54 41.37 29.18 5.21
C SER A 54 40.84 28.29 6.33
N GLY A 55 40.70 26.96 6.12
CA GLY A 55 40.22 26.00 7.11
C GLY A 55 38.69 25.95 7.28
N ASN A 56 37.90 26.67 6.47
CA ASN A 56 36.45 26.64 6.57
C ASN A 56 35.84 25.56 5.71
N PHE A 57 34.79 24.90 6.22
CA PHE A 57 34.07 23.86 5.49
C PHE A 57 33.07 24.48 4.50
N TYR A 58 32.92 23.79 3.32
CA TYR A 58 31.87 24.06 2.36
C TYR A 58 31.39 22.80 1.68
N TRP A 59 30.15 22.79 1.18
CA TRP A 59 29.56 21.64 0.54
C TRP A 59 29.50 21.84 -0.97
N ARG A 60 29.94 20.83 -1.71
CA ARG A 60 29.89 20.80 -3.16
C ARG A 60 29.20 19.52 -3.63
N GLN A 61 28.41 19.62 -4.67
CA GLN A 61 27.83 18.50 -5.36
C GLN A 61 28.92 17.62 -5.95
N ILE A 62 28.82 16.32 -5.72
CA ILE A 62 29.74 15.30 -6.26
C ILE A 62 28.92 14.20 -6.93
N ASP A 63 29.49 13.50 -7.86
CA ASP A 63 28.89 12.30 -8.44
C ASP A 63 29.34 11.02 -7.70
N ALA A 64 28.71 9.89 -8.03
CA ALA A 64 28.99 8.62 -7.35
C ALA A 64 30.43 8.13 -7.61
N SER A 65 31.04 8.48 -8.72
CA SER A 65 32.41 8.13 -9.06
C SER A 65 33.40 8.93 -8.22
N GLU A 66 33.15 10.24 -8.00
CA GLU A 66 33.94 11.08 -7.10
C GLU A 66 33.84 10.62 -5.64
N ALA A 67 32.69 10.11 -5.21
CA ALA A 67 32.45 9.58 -3.88
C ALA A 67 33.18 8.25 -3.58
N GLY A 68 33.86 7.66 -4.56
CA GLY A 68 34.54 6.37 -4.39
C GLY A 68 33.62 5.15 -4.55
N PHE A 69 32.37 5.33 -4.95
CA PHE A 69 31.44 4.24 -5.26
C PHE A 69 31.65 3.65 -6.67
N GLY A 70 32.63 4.14 -7.43
CA GLY A 70 33.03 3.58 -8.72
C GLY A 70 34.00 2.41 -8.57
N GLY A 71 33.49 1.21 -8.34
CA GLY A 71 34.34 0.02 -8.32
C GLY A 71 33.98 -1.05 -7.30
N VAL A 72 32.84 -0.95 -6.68
CA VAL A 72 32.24 -2.08 -5.97
C VAL A 72 31.24 -2.70 -6.91
N ASP A 73 31.55 -3.91 -7.40
CA ASP A 73 30.51 -4.82 -7.86
C ASP A 73 29.45 -4.87 -6.78
N THR A 74 28.37 -4.15 -6.97
CA THR A 74 27.16 -4.22 -6.15
C THR A 74 26.44 -5.53 -6.44
N SER A 75 27.11 -6.64 -6.16
CA SER A 75 26.49 -7.95 -5.96
C SER A 75 26.15 -8.15 -4.47
N THR A 76 25.75 -7.11 -3.79
CA THR A 76 24.96 -7.19 -2.56
C THR A 76 23.61 -6.55 -2.86
N THR A 77 22.77 -7.42 -3.28
CA THR A 77 21.34 -7.39 -3.48
C THR A 77 20.59 -6.47 -2.51
N SER A 78 20.53 -5.18 -2.79
CA SER A 78 19.27 -4.46 -2.58
C SER A 78 18.40 -4.85 -3.77
N ASN A 79 17.52 -5.85 -3.57
CA ASN A 79 16.58 -6.31 -4.59
C ASN A 79 15.40 -5.33 -4.75
N THR A 80 15.67 -4.03 -4.89
CA THR A 80 14.81 -3.15 -5.66
C THR A 80 15.30 -3.31 -7.09
N PRO A 81 14.46 -3.76 -8.03
CA PRO A 81 14.81 -3.69 -9.43
C PRO A 81 15.18 -2.24 -9.72
N ASP A 82 16.27 -2.04 -10.43
CA ASP A 82 16.66 -0.74 -11.00
C ASP A 82 15.47 -0.28 -11.85
N LEU A 83 14.69 0.66 -11.32
CA LEU A 83 13.57 1.29 -12.01
C LEU A 83 14.12 2.35 -12.96
N SER A 84 15.08 1.96 -13.81
CA SER A 84 15.29 2.64 -15.06
C SER A 84 13.97 2.52 -15.83
N SER A 85 13.44 3.63 -16.32
CA SER A 85 12.18 3.72 -17.06
C SER A 85 11.92 2.47 -17.88
N VAL A 86 10.93 1.67 -17.46
CA VAL A 86 10.54 0.47 -18.20
C VAL A 86 9.92 0.95 -19.50
N ASP A 87 10.64 0.78 -20.60
CA ASP A 87 10.14 1.15 -21.92
C ASP A 87 9.05 0.15 -22.31
N VAL A 88 7.80 0.63 -22.32
CA VAL A 88 6.65 -0.20 -22.68
C VAL A 88 6.56 -0.26 -24.20
N PRO A 89 6.75 -1.43 -24.83
CA PRO A 89 6.73 -1.58 -26.26
C PRO A 89 5.38 -1.16 -26.87
N THR A 90 5.42 -0.68 -28.11
CA THR A 90 4.22 -0.30 -28.88
C THR A 90 3.84 -1.36 -29.93
N ASP A 91 4.80 -2.15 -30.40
CA ASP A 91 4.53 -3.26 -31.32
C ASP A 91 3.78 -4.40 -30.61
N HIS A 92 2.82 -5.01 -31.29
CA HIS A 92 1.95 -6.03 -30.70
C HIS A 92 2.72 -7.25 -30.16
N THR A 93 3.71 -7.73 -30.88
CA THR A 93 4.49 -8.92 -30.51
C THR A 93 5.38 -8.61 -29.30
N GLU A 94 6.00 -7.43 -29.32
CA GLU A 94 6.83 -6.96 -28.20
C GLU A 94 5.98 -6.75 -26.94
N VAL A 95 4.78 -6.15 -27.07
CA VAL A 95 3.82 -6.01 -25.96
C VAL A 95 3.44 -7.36 -25.38
N LEU A 96 3.20 -8.39 -26.21
CA LEU A 96 2.91 -9.73 -25.71
C LEU A 96 4.11 -10.30 -24.93
N ASN A 97 5.30 -10.21 -25.49
CA ASN A 97 6.52 -10.68 -24.82
C ASN A 97 6.73 -9.94 -23.48
N PHE A 98 6.54 -8.62 -23.46
CA PHE A 98 6.62 -7.82 -22.25
C PHE A 98 5.64 -8.29 -21.17
N ILE A 99 4.35 -8.48 -21.53
CA ILE A 99 3.33 -8.97 -20.58
C ILE A 99 3.71 -10.34 -20.03
N HIS A 100 4.15 -11.26 -20.89
CA HIS A 100 4.51 -12.62 -20.47
C HIS A 100 5.75 -12.70 -19.59
N SER A 101 6.72 -11.80 -19.79
CA SER A 101 7.94 -11.72 -18.97
C SER A 101 7.78 -10.84 -17.72
N SER A 102 6.68 -10.11 -17.58
CA SER A 102 6.50 -9.07 -16.56
C SER A 102 6.49 -9.57 -15.11
N TYR A 103 6.44 -10.88 -14.88
CA TYR A 103 6.48 -11.41 -13.51
C TYR A 103 7.79 -11.08 -12.78
N SER A 104 8.87 -10.89 -13.53
CA SER A 104 10.15 -10.41 -12.98
C SER A 104 10.08 -8.98 -12.41
N LEU A 105 9.10 -8.19 -12.81
CA LEU A 105 8.87 -6.84 -12.30
C LEU A 105 8.04 -6.81 -11.00
N LYS A 106 7.48 -7.95 -10.60
CA LYS A 106 6.68 -8.04 -9.38
C LYS A 106 7.57 -7.81 -8.14
N PRO A 107 7.22 -6.85 -7.27
CA PRO A 107 7.94 -6.66 -6.01
C PRO A 107 7.91 -7.93 -5.14
N LYS A 108 9.02 -8.24 -4.48
CA LYS A 108 9.12 -9.43 -3.60
C LYS A 108 8.13 -9.38 -2.43
N GLY A 109 7.87 -8.19 -1.90
CA GLY A 109 6.90 -8.00 -0.81
C GLY A 109 5.44 -8.08 -1.23
N LEU A 110 5.13 -8.34 -2.50
CA LEU A 110 3.77 -8.58 -2.98
C LEU A 110 3.55 -10.07 -3.23
N MET A 111 2.76 -10.73 -2.39
CA MET A 111 2.33 -12.11 -2.63
C MET A 111 1.17 -12.12 -3.60
N MET A 112 1.41 -12.64 -4.79
CA MET A 112 0.41 -12.72 -5.87
C MET A 112 0.87 -13.74 -6.92
N SER A 113 -0.07 -14.53 -7.43
CA SER A 113 0.22 -15.49 -8.50
C SER A 113 0.70 -14.78 -9.78
N GLU A 114 1.53 -15.47 -10.55
CA GLU A 114 2.07 -14.98 -11.82
C GLU A 114 0.96 -14.56 -12.79
N LEU A 115 -0.13 -15.33 -12.87
CA LEU A 115 -1.25 -15.04 -13.75
C LEU A 115 -1.95 -13.72 -13.36
N LYS A 116 -2.26 -13.53 -12.07
CA LYS A 116 -2.91 -12.31 -11.56
C LYS A 116 -2.02 -11.09 -11.82
N TRP A 117 -0.72 -11.19 -11.56
CA TRP A 117 0.22 -10.12 -11.83
C TRP A 117 0.29 -9.76 -13.33
N LYS A 118 0.46 -10.74 -14.21
CA LYS A 118 0.47 -10.52 -15.66
C LYS A 118 -0.82 -9.87 -16.14
N TYR A 119 -1.95 -10.22 -15.53
CA TYR A 119 -3.24 -9.58 -15.82
C TYR A 119 -3.29 -8.11 -15.45
N LEU A 120 -2.74 -7.73 -14.29
CA LEU A 120 -2.63 -6.34 -13.87
C LEU A 120 -1.74 -5.55 -14.83
N ILE A 121 -0.54 -6.05 -15.14
CA ILE A 121 0.37 -5.41 -16.10
C ILE A 121 -0.27 -5.28 -17.48
N ARG A 122 -0.88 -6.34 -18.01
CA ARG A 122 -1.63 -6.28 -19.27
C ARG A 122 -2.66 -5.16 -19.28
N SER A 123 -3.38 -5.02 -18.20
CA SER A 123 -4.45 -4.02 -18.12
C SER A 123 -3.89 -2.61 -18.10
N ALA A 124 -2.83 -2.38 -17.33
CA ALA A 124 -2.14 -1.09 -17.32
C ALA A 124 -1.57 -0.75 -18.71
N VAL A 125 -0.87 -1.69 -19.34
CA VAL A 125 -0.28 -1.48 -20.69
C VAL A 125 -1.34 -1.21 -21.76
N ARG A 126 -2.50 -1.86 -21.65
CA ARG A 126 -3.58 -1.75 -22.64
C ARG A 126 -4.66 -0.72 -22.27
N GLY A 127 -4.48 0.07 -21.22
CA GLY A 127 -5.47 1.04 -20.75
C GLY A 127 -6.82 0.41 -20.36
N LYS A 128 -6.83 -0.82 -19.78
CA LYS A 128 -8.03 -1.55 -19.40
C LYS A 128 -8.36 -1.32 -17.93
N ASN A 129 -9.67 -1.29 -17.61
CA ASN A 129 -10.10 -1.13 -16.23
C ASN A 129 -10.06 -2.48 -15.50
N ILE A 130 -9.54 -2.48 -14.27
CA ILE A 130 -9.52 -3.64 -13.38
C ILE A 130 -10.22 -3.29 -12.08
N MET A 131 -10.97 -4.25 -11.54
CA MET A 131 -11.46 -4.23 -10.19
C MET A 131 -10.86 -5.39 -9.40
N MET A 132 -10.10 -5.09 -8.36
CA MET A 132 -9.63 -6.09 -7.42
C MET A 132 -10.63 -6.26 -6.29
N THR A 133 -11.13 -7.48 -6.13
CA THR A 133 -12.08 -7.85 -5.08
C THR A 133 -11.42 -8.81 -4.10
N GLY A 134 -11.93 -8.89 -2.89
CA GLY A 134 -11.45 -9.82 -1.87
C GLY A 134 -11.51 -9.26 -0.45
N PRO A 135 -11.09 -10.04 0.55
CA PRO A 135 -11.14 -9.67 1.94
C PRO A 135 -10.32 -8.41 2.28
N ALA A 136 -10.64 -7.80 3.42
CA ALA A 136 -9.83 -6.70 3.95
C ALA A 136 -8.41 -7.20 4.27
N GLY A 137 -7.40 -6.40 3.94
CA GLY A 137 -6.00 -6.72 4.25
C GLY A 137 -5.32 -7.72 3.30
N CYS A 138 -5.97 -8.24 2.25
CA CYS A 138 -5.35 -9.15 1.27
C CYS A 138 -4.44 -8.46 0.23
N GLY A 139 -4.09 -7.17 0.40
CA GLY A 139 -3.10 -6.49 -0.42
C GLY A 139 -3.60 -5.83 -1.71
N LYS A 140 -4.92 -5.63 -1.91
CA LYS A 140 -5.50 -5.00 -3.12
C LYS A 140 -4.87 -3.67 -3.48
N THR A 141 -4.86 -2.72 -2.56
CA THR A 141 -4.28 -1.38 -2.76
C THR A 141 -2.77 -1.45 -2.97
N MET A 142 -2.09 -2.38 -2.29
CA MET A 142 -0.65 -2.61 -2.48
C MET A 142 -0.35 -3.13 -3.89
N ALA A 143 -1.14 -4.09 -4.39
CA ALA A 143 -1.00 -4.60 -5.74
C ALA A 143 -1.17 -3.51 -6.80
N ALA A 144 -2.18 -2.64 -6.65
CA ALA A 144 -2.40 -1.51 -7.55
C ALA A 144 -1.20 -0.55 -7.58
N LYS A 145 -0.69 -0.15 -6.41
CA LYS A 145 0.50 0.71 -6.30
C LYS A 145 1.75 0.04 -6.86
N SER A 146 1.87 -1.28 -6.70
CA SER A 146 3.00 -2.02 -7.27
C SER A 146 3.02 -2.00 -8.80
N VAL A 147 1.85 -2.02 -9.45
CA VAL A 147 1.76 -1.85 -10.92
C VAL A 147 2.27 -0.48 -11.35
N VAL A 148 1.85 0.57 -10.64
CA VAL A 148 2.34 1.94 -10.90
C VAL A 148 3.86 2.00 -10.85
N ASN A 149 4.41 1.55 -9.71
CA ASN A 149 5.84 1.59 -9.47
C ASN A 149 6.63 0.75 -10.49
N SER A 150 6.09 -0.42 -10.90
CA SER A 150 6.75 -1.31 -11.85
C SER A 150 6.75 -0.80 -13.29
N LEU A 151 5.86 0.13 -13.65
CA LEU A 151 5.74 0.70 -14.99
C LEU A 151 6.16 2.17 -15.05
N ASP A 152 6.58 2.77 -13.93
CA ASP A 152 6.93 4.19 -13.80
C ASP A 152 5.87 5.12 -14.44
N ARG A 153 4.60 4.85 -14.10
CA ARG A 153 3.48 5.61 -14.64
C ARG A 153 2.99 6.67 -13.66
N PRO A 154 2.45 7.80 -14.15
CA PRO A 154 1.74 8.75 -13.31
C PRO A 154 0.60 8.05 -12.58
N ASP A 155 0.49 8.28 -11.25
CA ASP A 155 -0.58 7.70 -10.44
C ASP A 155 -1.40 8.76 -9.72
N PHE A 156 -2.69 8.43 -9.56
CA PHE A 156 -3.63 9.25 -8.81
C PHE A 156 -4.49 8.34 -7.94
N TYR A 157 -4.62 8.69 -6.67
CA TYR A 157 -5.33 7.91 -5.67
C TYR A 157 -6.58 8.64 -5.17
N PHE A 158 -7.72 7.96 -5.22
CA PHE A 158 -9.01 8.45 -4.74
C PHE A 158 -9.65 7.42 -3.82
N ASN A 159 -9.79 7.75 -2.52
CA ASN A 159 -10.59 6.93 -1.60
C ASN A 159 -12.06 7.34 -1.73
N LEU A 160 -12.82 6.56 -2.48
CA LEU A 160 -14.22 6.83 -2.73
C LEU A 160 -15.13 6.41 -1.57
N GLY A 161 -14.66 5.50 -0.71
CA GLY A 161 -15.39 5.10 0.49
C GLY A 161 -15.47 6.18 1.57
N ALA A 162 -14.50 7.08 1.61
CA ALA A 162 -14.45 8.20 2.56
C ALA A 162 -15.06 9.49 2.00
N THR A 163 -15.42 9.52 0.72
CA THR A 163 -15.89 10.73 0.04
C THR A 163 -17.36 10.99 0.37
N GLN A 164 -17.64 12.15 0.99
CA GLN A 164 -19.02 12.60 1.29
C GLN A 164 -19.68 13.32 0.10
N ASP A 165 -18.89 14.05 -0.68
CA ASP A 165 -19.31 14.75 -1.89
C ASP A 165 -18.59 14.21 -3.13
N PRO A 166 -19.20 13.26 -3.86
CA PRO A 166 -18.63 12.68 -5.06
C PRO A 166 -18.45 13.70 -6.20
N ARG A 167 -19.32 14.69 -6.30
CA ARG A 167 -19.23 15.71 -7.35
C ARG A 167 -18.00 16.57 -7.14
N ALA A 168 -17.79 17.06 -5.92
CA ALA A 168 -16.62 17.84 -5.57
C ALA A 168 -15.32 17.07 -5.84
N THR A 169 -15.29 15.78 -5.51
CA THR A 169 -14.12 14.93 -5.66
C THR A 169 -13.82 14.57 -7.13
N LEU A 170 -14.85 14.26 -7.92
CA LEU A 170 -14.69 13.75 -9.28
C LEU A 170 -14.85 14.81 -10.36
N ILE A 171 -15.63 15.87 -10.11
CA ILE A 171 -15.90 16.91 -11.10
C ILE A 171 -15.18 18.20 -10.71
N GLY A 172 -15.45 18.72 -9.52
CA GLY A 172 -14.92 19.98 -9.02
C GLY A 172 -15.97 20.80 -8.29
N ASN A 173 -15.57 22.00 -7.90
CA ASN A 173 -16.41 22.91 -7.12
C ASN A 173 -16.44 24.32 -7.69
N THR A 174 -17.58 24.99 -7.48
CA THR A 174 -17.71 26.40 -7.74
C THR A 174 -17.31 27.20 -6.51
N HIS A 175 -16.39 28.12 -6.68
CA HIS A 175 -15.88 29.02 -5.63
C HIS A 175 -16.25 30.46 -5.93
N PHE A 176 -16.35 31.27 -4.88
CA PHE A 176 -16.48 32.70 -4.98
C PHE A 176 -15.23 33.38 -4.43
N ASP A 177 -14.63 34.25 -5.21
CA ASP A 177 -13.51 35.12 -4.83
C ASP A 177 -13.90 36.57 -5.04
N GLN A 178 -13.60 37.45 -4.06
CA GLN A 178 -13.99 38.87 -4.13
C GLN A 178 -13.38 39.63 -5.32
N GLY A 179 -12.24 39.16 -5.85
CA GLY A 179 -11.54 39.79 -6.98
C GLY A 179 -11.87 39.19 -8.32
N LYS A 180 -12.23 37.92 -8.36
CA LYS A 180 -12.47 37.13 -9.59
C LYS A 180 -13.95 36.79 -9.83
N GLY A 181 -14.83 37.05 -8.84
CA GLY A 181 -16.21 36.63 -8.91
C GLY A 181 -16.37 35.12 -8.68
N THR A 182 -17.43 34.54 -9.22
CA THR A 182 -17.68 33.11 -9.19
C THR A 182 -16.85 32.40 -10.26
N TYR A 183 -16.12 31.35 -9.90
CA TYR A 183 -15.36 30.53 -10.83
C TYR A 183 -15.45 29.06 -10.47
N PHE A 184 -15.35 28.18 -11.48
CA PHE A 184 -15.32 26.74 -11.32
C PHE A 184 -13.86 26.24 -11.23
N SER A 185 -13.58 25.40 -10.22
CA SER A 185 -12.29 24.74 -10.03
C SER A 185 -12.45 23.25 -10.34
N LYS A 186 -11.72 22.77 -11.34
CA LYS A 186 -11.67 21.35 -11.70
C LYS A 186 -11.04 20.54 -10.56
N SER A 187 -11.52 19.31 -10.37
CA SER A 187 -10.96 18.39 -9.38
C SER A 187 -9.63 17.76 -9.87
N LEU A 188 -8.89 17.16 -8.94
CA LEU A 188 -7.71 16.35 -9.26
C LEU A 188 -8.07 15.14 -10.16
N PHE A 189 -9.29 14.62 -10.08
CA PHE A 189 -9.74 13.54 -10.95
C PHE A 189 -9.82 13.96 -12.41
N VAL A 190 -10.20 15.20 -12.69
CA VAL A 190 -10.18 15.74 -14.06
C VAL A 190 -8.77 15.79 -14.62
N GLU A 191 -7.78 16.17 -13.80
CA GLU A 191 -6.37 16.14 -14.18
C GLU A 191 -5.90 14.69 -14.42
N ALA A 192 -6.26 13.78 -13.50
CA ALA A 192 -5.89 12.38 -13.58
C ALA A 192 -6.34 11.71 -14.89
N ILE A 193 -7.60 11.94 -15.30
CA ILE A 193 -8.13 11.34 -16.54
C ILE A 193 -7.60 11.99 -17.81
N GLN A 194 -7.02 13.19 -17.73
CA GLN A 194 -6.38 13.89 -18.86
C GLN A 194 -4.88 13.58 -18.98
N THR A 195 -4.29 12.92 -17.99
CA THR A 195 -2.88 12.57 -17.97
C THR A 195 -2.66 11.26 -18.75
N PRO A 196 -1.97 11.27 -19.89
CA PRO A 196 -1.75 10.05 -20.69
C PRO A 196 -1.03 8.97 -19.89
N ASN A 197 -1.44 7.72 -20.09
CA ASN A 197 -0.88 6.53 -19.43
C ASN A 197 -1.01 6.52 -17.89
N ALA A 198 -1.78 7.43 -17.29
CA ALA A 198 -1.98 7.43 -15.84
C ALA A 198 -2.68 6.16 -15.35
N VAL A 199 -2.32 5.75 -14.14
CA VAL A 199 -3.06 4.75 -13.37
C VAL A 199 -3.90 5.46 -12.32
N VAL A 200 -5.21 5.37 -12.45
CA VAL A 200 -6.18 6.00 -11.54
C VAL A 200 -6.72 4.95 -10.59
N LEU A 201 -6.31 5.03 -9.34
CA LEU A 201 -6.73 4.11 -8.28
C LEU A 201 -8.02 4.61 -7.62
N LEU A 202 -9.09 3.84 -7.73
CA LEU A 202 -10.40 4.08 -7.14
C LEU A 202 -10.59 3.12 -5.95
N ASP A 203 -10.13 3.55 -4.78
CA ASP A 203 -10.11 2.70 -3.59
C ASP A 203 -11.48 2.69 -2.89
N GLU A 204 -11.84 1.55 -2.33
CA GLU A 204 -13.12 1.30 -1.63
C GLU A 204 -14.38 1.61 -2.49
N LEU A 205 -14.35 1.28 -3.77
CA LEU A 205 -15.45 1.60 -4.71
C LEU A 205 -16.80 1.02 -4.26
N SER A 206 -16.83 -0.14 -3.59
CA SER A 206 -18.06 -0.76 -3.03
C SER A 206 -18.69 0.05 -1.89
N ARG A 207 -17.94 0.96 -1.27
CA ARG A 207 -18.44 1.86 -0.21
C ARG A 207 -18.81 3.25 -0.72
N ALA A 208 -18.50 3.54 -1.98
CA ALA A 208 -18.74 4.84 -2.58
C ALA A 208 -20.23 5.20 -2.61
N HIS A 209 -20.51 6.50 -2.60
CA HIS A 209 -21.88 6.99 -2.81
C HIS A 209 -22.35 6.66 -4.24
N PRO A 210 -23.63 6.31 -4.47
CA PRO A 210 -24.16 5.99 -5.81
C PRO A 210 -23.91 7.07 -6.86
N ASP A 211 -23.87 8.34 -6.47
CA ASP A 211 -23.57 9.44 -7.38
C ASP A 211 -22.14 9.34 -7.96
N ALA A 212 -21.16 8.82 -7.17
CA ALA A 212 -19.85 8.52 -7.70
C ALA A 212 -19.91 7.48 -8.82
N TRP A 213 -20.70 6.43 -8.63
CA TRP A 213 -20.91 5.39 -9.65
C TRP A 213 -21.49 5.97 -10.93
N ASN A 214 -22.52 6.82 -10.81
CA ASN A 214 -23.17 7.48 -11.97
C ASN A 214 -22.16 8.35 -12.75
N ILE A 215 -21.32 9.11 -12.06
CA ILE A 215 -20.28 9.94 -12.68
C ILE A 215 -19.26 9.05 -13.41
N LEU A 216 -18.87 7.92 -12.81
CA LEU A 216 -17.87 7.01 -13.37
C LEU A 216 -18.40 6.19 -14.56
N MET A 217 -19.70 6.04 -14.74
CA MET A 217 -20.27 5.20 -15.81
C MET A 217 -19.73 5.54 -17.20
N THR A 218 -19.71 6.83 -17.57
CA THR A 218 -19.21 7.28 -18.88
C THR A 218 -17.70 7.29 -18.99
N VAL A 219 -17.01 7.56 -17.87
CA VAL A 219 -15.55 7.57 -17.78
C VAL A 219 -14.96 6.18 -17.99
N LEU A 220 -15.61 5.17 -17.40
CA LEU A 220 -15.17 3.77 -17.45
C LEU A 220 -15.62 3.03 -18.71
N ASP A 221 -16.59 3.55 -19.43
CA ASP A 221 -17.16 2.92 -20.61
C ASP A 221 -16.18 2.99 -21.80
N TYR A 222 -15.83 1.84 -22.36
CA TYR A 222 -14.85 1.75 -23.45
C TYR A 222 -15.24 2.50 -24.71
N GLY A 223 -16.54 2.61 -24.98
CA GLY A 223 -17.07 3.30 -26.16
C GLY A 223 -17.21 4.80 -25.97
N GLN A 224 -17.15 5.29 -24.74
CA GLN A 224 -17.43 6.68 -24.41
C GLN A 224 -16.20 7.41 -23.85
N ARG A 225 -15.65 6.96 -22.72
CA ARG A 225 -14.39 7.50 -22.12
C ARG A 225 -14.40 9.02 -22.00
N TYR A 226 -15.46 9.59 -21.38
CA TYR A 226 -15.53 11.03 -21.13
C TYR A 226 -16.18 11.38 -19.79
N LEU A 227 -15.89 12.58 -19.31
CA LEU A 227 -16.53 13.23 -18.16
C LEU A 227 -17.14 14.57 -18.61
N ARG A 228 -18.38 14.86 -18.23
CA ARG A 228 -19.01 16.17 -18.48
C ARG A 228 -18.87 17.07 -17.26
N LEU A 229 -18.48 18.30 -17.50
CA LEU A 229 -18.39 19.36 -16.50
C LEU A 229 -19.56 20.33 -16.69
N ASP A 230 -20.76 19.90 -16.34
CA ASP A 230 -21.99 20.67 -16.57
C ASP A 230 -22.04 21.99 -15.76
N GLU A 231 -21.22 22.12 -14.70
CA GLU A 231 -21.13 23.31 -13.85
C GLU A 231 -20.03 24.29 -14.30
N ALA A 232 -19.17 23.88 -15.24
CA ALA A 232 -18.15 24.75 -15.81
C ALA A 232 -18.76 25.67 -16.89
N ASP A 233 -18.22 26.88 -17.02
CA ASP A 233 -18.58 27.78 -18.11
C ASP A 233 -18.32 27.08 -19.47
N GLY A 234 -19.42 26.88 -20.24
CA GLY A 234 -19.34 26.21 -21.54
C GLY A 234 -19.64 24.70 -21.53
N SER A 235 -19.94 24.08 -20.36
CA SER A 235 -20.28 22.65 -20.22
C SER A 235 -19.27 21.73 -20.92
N ASP A 236 -18.00 21.88 -20.57
CA ASP A 236 -16.88 21.16 -21.17
C ASP A 236 -17.06 19.62 -21.06
N THR A 237 -16.78 18.93 -22.16
CA THR A 237 -16.64 17.47 -22.18
C THR A 237 -15.15 17.10 -22.18
N ILE A 238 -14.73 16.49 -21.09
CA ILE A 238 -13.34 16.05 -20.91
C ILE A 238 -13.21 14.60 -21.35
N LYS A 239 -12.40 14.35 -22.38
CA LYS A 239 -12.07 12.98 -22.80
C LYS A 239 -11.00 12.38 -21.88
N VAL A 240 -11.13 11.10 -21.60
CA VAL A 240 -10.08 10.32 -20.93
C VAL A 240 -8.93 10.13 -21.92
N ALA A 241 -7.72 10.49 -21.48
CA ALA A 241 -6.52 10.39 -22.29
C ALA A 241 -6.17 8.92 -22.64
N ASP A 242 -5.36 8.76 -23.69
CA ASP A 242 -4.92 7.44 -24.14
C ASP A 242 -4.06 6.74 -23.07
N GLY A 243 -4.22 5.43 -22.94
CA GLY A 243 -3.48 4.60 -22.02
C GLY A 243 -3.88 4.72 -20.53
N VAL A 244 -4.83 5.60 -20.18
CA VAL A 244 -5.33 5.70 -18.80
C VAL A 244 -5.97 4.39 -18.38
N THR A 245 -5.54 3.88 -17.24
CA THR A 245 -6.04 2.64 -16.62
C THR A 245 -6.71 2.94 -15.29
N PHE A 246 -7.91 2.46 -15.10
CA PHE A 246 -8.59 2.52 -13.81
C PHE A 246 -8.41 1.22 -13.06
N VAL A 247 -7.93 1.31 -11.83
CA VAL A 247 -7.78 0.17 -10.92
C VAL A 247 -8.66 0.44 -9.72
N ALA A 248 -9.78 -0.28 -9.63
CA ALA A 248 -10.68 -0.19 -8.49
C ALA A 248 -10.38 -1.27 -7.45
N THR A 249 -10.63 -0.98 -6.19
CA THR A 249 -10.69 -1.99 -5.13
C THR A 249 -12.10 -2.05 -4.55
N ALA A 250 -12.53 -3.25 -4.22
CA ALA A 250 -13.82 -3.48 -3.60
C ALA A 250 -13.74 -4.63 -2.60
N ASN A 251 -14.44 -4.49 -1.49
CA ASN A 251 -14.73 -5.60 -0.59
C ASN A 251 -16.10 -6.15 -1.01
N ILE A 252 -16.16 -7.40 -1.43
CA ILE A 252 -17.39 -8.07 -1.83
C ILE A 252 -17.58 -9.27 -0.91
N GLY A 253 -18.74 -9.36 -0.26
CA GLY A 253 -19.09 -10.41 0.67
C GLY A 253 -20.18 -9.95 1.64
N ASN A 254 -20.97 -10.89 2.14
CA ASN A 254 -22.06 -10.58 3.07
C ASN A 254 -21.56 -10.14 4.46
N GLU A 255 -20.30 -10.41 4.77
CA GLU A 255 -19.62 -10.02 6.02
C GLU A 255 -19.33 -8.50 6.10
N TYR A 256 -19.39 -7.79 4.98
CA TYR A 256 -19.10 -6.34 4.96
C TYR A 256 -20.37 -5.51 5.08
N THR A 257 -20.78 -5.19 6.29
CA THR A 257 -22.02 -4.42 6.58
C THR A 257 -22.05 -3.02 6.00
N SER A 258 -20.90 -2.44 5.66
CA SER A 258 -20.79 -1.09 5.09
C SER A 258 -20.66 -1.08 3.56
N THR A 259 -20.66 -2.24 2.90
CA THR A 259 -20.58 -2.31 1.45
C THR A 259 -21.98 -2.26 0.83
N ARG A 260 -22.09 -1.57 -0.29
CA ARG A 260 -23.33 -1.54 -1.08
C ARG A 260 -23.24 -2.60 -2.16
N VAL A 261 -24.39 -3.16 -2.51
CA VAL A 261 -24.49 -3.99 -3.71
C VAL A 261 -24.21 -3.10 -4.91
N MET A 262 -23.08 -3.31 -5.55
CA MET A 262 -22.70 -2.52 -6.73
C MET A 262 -23.59 -2.87 -7.93
N ASP A 263 -23.91 -1.86 -8.71
CA ASP A 263 -24.64 -2.02 -9.96
C ASP A 263 -23.84 -2.96 -10.90
N LYS A 264 -24.55 -3.94 -11.45
CA LYS A 264 -23.97 -4.88 -12.41
C LYS A 264 -23.41 -4.17 -13.65
N ALA A 265 -24.07 -3.09 -14.10
CA ALA A 265 -23.58 -2.30 -15.21
C ALA A 265 -22.25 -1.60 -14.90
N LEU A 266 -22.01 -1.18 -13.66
CA LEU A 266 -20.71 -0.66 -13.23
C LEU A 266 -19.65 -1.77 -13.21
N MET A 267 -19.98 -2.93 -12.69
CA MET A 267 -19.06 -4.09 -12.62
C MET A 267 -18.65 -4.56 -14.02
N ASP A 268 -19.56 -4.57 -14.99
CA ASP A 268 -19.27 -4.97 -16.37
C ASP A 268 -18.23 -4.09 -17.07
N ARG A 269 -17.93 -2.90 -16.53
CA ARG A 269 -16.89 -2.00 -17.05
C ARG A 269 -15.48 -2.34 -16.56
N PHE A 270 -15.38 -3.34 -15.70
CA PHE A 270 -14.12 -3.81 -15.14
C PHE A 270 -13.85 -5.28 -15.47
N THR A 271 -12.59 -5.61 -15.61
CA THR A 271 -12.14 -7.00 -15.47
C THR A 271 -11.92 -7.26 -14.00
N ILE A 272 -12.64 -8.24 -13.44
CA ILE A 272 -12.57 -8.55 -12.01
C ILE A 272 -11.40 -9.50 -11.77
N VAL A 273 -10.55 -9.15 -10.80
CA VAL A 273 -9.45 -9.97 -10.30
C VAL A 273 -9.70 -10.22 -8.82
N GLU A 274 -10.02 -11.45 -8.49
CA GLU A 274 -10.22 -11.86 -7.11
C GLU A 274 -8.89 -12.05 -6.39
N MET A 275 -8.79 -11.46 -5.21
CA MET A 275 -7.65 -11.54 -4.30
C MET A 275 -8.07 -12.37 -3.09
N ASP A 276 -7.34 -13.43 -2.82
CA ASP A 276 -7.59 -14.29 -1.67
C ASP A 276 -6.70 -13.86 -0.48
N VAL A 277 -7.03 -14.36 0.70
CA VAL A 277 -6.09 -14.33 1.82
C VAL A 277 -4.87 -15.20 1.49
N LEU A 278 -3.72 -14.82 2.04
CA LEU A 278 -2.50 -15.60 1.82
C LEU A 278 -2.62 -16.99 2.46
N THR A 279 -2.07 -17.98 1.79
CA THR A 279 -1.82 -19.31 2.37
C THR A 279 -0.77 -19.23 3.48
N GLU A 280 -0.64 -20.26 4.30
CA GLU A 280 0.39 -20.32 5.35
C GLU A 280 1.79 -20.11 4.81
N ASP A 281 2.12 -20.75 3.67
CA ASP A 281 3.43 -20.64 3.03
C ASP A 281 3.69 -19.25 2.48
N GLU A 282 2.70 -18.64 1.82
CA GLU A 282 2.80 -17.26 1.28
C GLU A 282 2.92 -16.23 2.40
N GLU A 283 2.19 -16.41 3.50
CA GLU A 283 2.27 -15.55 4.67
C GLU A 283 3.66 -15.65 5.31
N ASN A 284 4.17 -16.89 5.47
CA ASN A 284 5.51 -17.15 5.99
C ASN A 284 6.61 -16.51 5.11
N GLU A 285 6.50 -16.65 3.79
CA GLU A 285 7.42 -16.03 2.83
C GLU A 285 7.40 -14.51 2.95
N LEU A 286 6.21 -13.90 3.02
CA LEU A 286 6.04 -12.45 3.17
C LEU A 286 6.67 -11.95 4.47
N LEU A 287 6.32 -12.57 5.58
CA LEU A 287 6.80 -12.14 6.90
C LEU A 287 8.32 -12.33 7.04
N THR A 288 8.88 -13.43 6.52
CA THR A 288 10.33 -13.65 6.46
C THR A 288 11.03 -12.58 5.62
N TYR A 289 10.44 -12.19 4.50
CA TYR A 289 10.98 -11.12 3.67
C TYR A 289 10.96 -9.75 4.37
N MET A 290 9.87 -9.43 5.08
CA MET A 290 9.71 -8.15 5.77
C MET A 290 10.54 -8.06 7.06
N PHE A 291 10.69 -9.18 7.76
CA PHE A 291 11.34 -9.25 9.08
C PHE A 291 12.46 -10.30 9.12
N PRO A 292 13.55 -10.13 8.36
CA PRO A 292 14.58 -11.17 8.20
C PRO A 292 15.38 -11.46 9.47
N HIS A 293 15.21 -10.67 10.53
CA HIS A 293 15.93 -10.83 11.80
C HIS A 293 15.10 -11.50 12.89
N ILE A 294 13.83 -11.78 12.64
CA ILE A 294 12.99 -12.56 13.58
C ILE A 294 13.30 -14.04 13.38
N ASP A 295 13.27 -14.79 14.50
CA ASP A 295 13.42 -16.25 14.45
C ASP A 295 12.36 -16.88 13.53
N SER A 296 12.78 -17.80 12.67
CA SER A 296 11.93 -18.45 11.69
C SER A 296 10.79 -19.26 12.33
N THR A 297 10.99 -19.77 13.54
CA THR A 297 9.96 -20.50 14.30
C THR A 297 8.85 -19.57 14.74
N LEU A 298 9.18 -18.35 15.20
CA LEU A 298 8.21 -17.33 15.57
C LEU A 298 7.39 -16.88 14.35
N ILE A 299 8.05 -16.63 13.21
CA ILE A 299 7.35 -16.29 11.95
C ILE A 299 6.41 -17.42 11.53
N SER A 300 6.86 -18.67 11.58
CA SER A 300 6.02 -19.84 11.27
C SER A 300 4.82 -19.94 12.24
N ASN A 301 5.01 -19.65 13.53
CA ASN A 301 3.93 -19.64 14.49
C ASN A 301 2.89 -18.57 14.19
N VAL A 302 3.30 -17.34 13.81
CA VAL A 302 2.40 -16.28 13.39
C VAL A 302 1.59 -16.68 12.16
N SER A 303 2.23 -17.28 11.15
CA SER A 303 1.54 -17.76 9.93
C SER A 303 0.53 -18.85 10.23
N LYS A 304 0.85 -19.77 11.16
CA LYS A 304 -0.09 -20.83 11.62
C LYS A 304 -1.27 -20.27 12.40
N ILE A 305 -1.04 -19.29 13.28
CA ILE A 305 -2.12 -18.59 14.00
C ILE A 305 -3.08 -17.94 13.01
N ALA A 306 -2.54 -17.27 11.97
CA ALA A 306 -3.35 -16.67 10.92
C ALA A 306 -4.20 -17.72 10.19
N THR A 307 -3.58 -18.80 9.75
CA THR A 307 -4.25 -19.89 9.03
C THR A 307 -5.33 -20.54 9.87
N LEU A 308 -5.06 -20.83 11.14
CA LEU A 308 -6.05 -21.44 12.04
C LEU A 308 -7.25 -20.54 12.28
N THR A 309 -7.05 -19.24 12.53
CA THR A 309 -8.16 -18.31 12.74
C THR A 309 -8.99 -18.13 11.45
N ARG A 310 -8.34 -18.06 10.28
CA ARG A 310 -9.05 -17.98 8.98
C ARG A 310 -9.84 -19.24 8.69
N THR A 311 -9.27 -20.41 8.94
CA THR A 311 -9.97 -21.70 8.76
C THR A 311 -11.17 -21.80 9.68
N GLU A 312 -11.03 -21.43 10.94
CA GLU A 312 -12.13 -21.46 11.91
C GLU A 312 -13.26 -20.51 11.51
N SER A 313 -12.95 -19.30 11.06
CA SER A 313 -13.97 -18.31 10.66
C SER A 313 -14.80 -18.74 9.42
N HIS A 314 -14.30 -19.69 8.64
CA HIS A 314 -15.01 -20.24 7.48
C HIS A 314 -15.64 -21.62 7.74
N SER A 315 -15.51 -22.14 8.97
CA SER A 315 -16.11 -23.43 9.33
C SER A 315 -17.64 -23.32 9.47
N GLU A 316 -18.36 -24.43 9.28
CA GLU A 316 -19.82 -24.47 9.49
C GLU A 316 -20.22 -24.19 10.96
N THR A 317 -19.31 -24.45 11.89
CA THR A 317 -19.46 -24.24 13.33
C THR A 317 -18.53 -23.14 13.83
N ALA A 318 -18.35 -22.09 13.03
CA ALA A 318 -17.43 -21.01 13.33
C ALA A 318 -17.69 -20.40 14.73
N ARG A 319 -16.65 -20.35 15.56
CA ARG A 319 -16.67 -19.72 16.88
C ARG A 319 -16.15 -18.28 16.85
N ILE A 320 -15.63 -17.83 15.71
CA ILE A 320 -15.16 -16.46 15.50
C ILE A 320 -15.72 -15.95 14.17
N GLY A 321 -16.11 -14.68 14.15
CA GLY A 321 -16.72 -14.06 12.96
C GLY A 321 -15.73 -13.76 11.83
N SER A 322 -14.43 -13.63 12.14
CA SER A 322 -13.40 -13.35 11.14
C SER A 322 -12.03 -13.85 11.57
N GLY A 323 -11.23 -14.31 10.62
CA GLY A 323 -9.82 -14.62 10.85
C GLY A 323 -8.94 -13.35 10.85
N ILE A 324 -7.74 -13.45 11.43
CA ILE A 324 -6.80 -12.33 11.42
C ILE A 324 -6.30 -12.03 10.00
N SER A 325 -6.20 -10.74 9.69
CA SER A 325 -5.74 -10.27 8.38
C SER A 325 -4.20 -10.31 8.27
N THR A 326 -3.67 -10.30 7.05
CA THR A 326 -2.21 -10.13 6.81
C THR A 326 -1.69 -8.80 7.38
N ARG A 327 -2.52 -7.77 7.49
CA ARG A 327 -2.13 -6.53 8.17
C ARG A 327 -1.87 -6.77 9.66
N THR A 328 -2.69 -7.58 10.30
CA THR A 328 -2.54 -7.97 11.71
C THR A 328 -1.26 -8.79 11.92
N THR A 329 -0.95 -9.73 11.03
CA THR A 329 0.28 -10.54 11.14
C THR A 329 1.54 -9.72 10.93
N VAL A 330 1.52 -8.74 10.03
CA VAL A 330 2.61 -7.78 9.84
C VAL A 330 2.81 -6.92 11.09
N GLU A 331 1.73 -6.43 11.71
CA GLU A 331 1.81 -5.66 12.97
C GLU A 331 2.34 -6.51 14.11
N LEU A 332 1.85 -7.76 14.23
CA LEU A 332 2.34 -8.72 15.22
C LEU A 332 3.85 -8.97 15.07
N CYS A 333 4.33 -9.20 13.85
CA CYS A 333 5.75 -9.35 13.59
C CYS A 333 6.54 -8.05 13.86
N GLY A 334 5.95 -6.88 13.64
CA GLY A 334 6.56 -5.60 14.02
C GLY A 334 6.82 -5.52 15.52
N LEU A 335 5.86 -5.93 16.35
CA LEU A 335 6.01 -5.99 17.80
C LEU A 335 7.05 -7.02 18.24
N LEU A 336 7.06 -8.21 17.61
CA LEU A 336 8.09 -9.22 17.88
C LEU A 336 9.50 -8.72 17.51
N TYR A 337 9.63 -7.96 16.44
CA TYR A 337 10.89 -7.34 16.03
C TYR A 337 11.37 -6.29 17.04
N ASP A 338 10.45 -5.58 17.67
CA ASP A 338 10.72 -4.60 18.74
C ASP A 338 10.99 -5.27 20.11
N GLY A 339 10.99 -6.61 20.19
CA GLY A 339 11.39 -7.38 21.34
C GLY A 339 10.26 -7.77 22.30
N PHE A 340 8.99 -7.55 21.91
CA PHE A 340 7.85 -8.06 22.67
C PHE A 340 7.73 -9.58 22.48
N SER A 341 7.27 -10.27 23.53
CA SER A 341 6.92 -11.69 23.44
C SER A 341 5.68 -11.89 22.55
N LEU A 342 5.46 -13.13 22.08
CA LEU A 342 4.26 -13.47 21.30
C LEU A 342 2.97 -13.20 22.10
N THR A 343 2.98 -13.45 23.40
CA THR A 343 1.86 -13.18 24.30
C THR A 343 1.57 -11.68 24.37
N GLU A 344 2.55 -10.85 24.70
CA GLU A 344 2.38 -9.40 24.82
C GLU A 344 1.95 -8.77 23.47
N ALA A 345 2.58 -9.19 22.37
CA ALA A 345 2.25 -8.72 21.03
C ALA A 345 0.81 -9.09 20.63
N SER A 346 0.31 -10.26 21.05
CA SER A 346 -1.05 -10.72 20.79
C SER A 346 -2.09 -9.97 21.61
N GLU A 347 -1.78 -9.59 22.86
CA GLU A 347 -2.66 -8.75 23.70
C GLU A 347 -3.02 -7.41 23.03
N VAL A 348 -2.08 -6.85 22.29
CA VAL A 348 -2.25 -5.54 21.63
C VAL A 348 -2.81 -5.67 20.22
N SER A 349 -2.32 -6.63 19.43
CA SER A 349 -2.60 -6.70 17.98
C SER A 349 -3.73 -7.65 17.60
N ILE A 350 -3.96 -8.72 18.38
CA ILE A 350 -4.93 -9.77 18.03
C ILE A 350 -6.19 -9.68 18.88
N TYR A 351 -6.07 -9.83 20.21
CA TYR A 351 -7.23 -10.01 21.08
C TYR A 351 -8.25 -8.86 21.06
N PRO A 352 -7.86 -7.58 20.93
CA PRO A 352 -8.84 -6.50 20.86
C PRO A 352 -9.75 -6.53 19.63
N GLN A 353 -9.42 -7.33 18.62
CA GLN A 353 -10.24 -7.48 17.42
C GLN A 353 -11.45 -8.41 17.62
N TYR A 354 -11.50 -9.13 18.73
CA TYR A 354 -12.52 -10.13 19.02
C TYR A 354 -13.37 -9.74 20.23
N ASP A 355 -14.65 -10.11 20.15
CA ASP A 355 -15.60 -9.84 21.24
C ASP A 355 -15.25 -10.67 22.49
N SER A 356 -15.30 -10.03 23.65
CA SER A 356 -15.14 -10.67 24.97
C SER A 356 -16.46 -11.09 25.61
N THR A 357 -17.60 -10.74 25.00
CA THR A 357 -18.92 -11.08 25.51
C THR A 357 -19.13 -12.59 25.48
N GLY A 358 -19.52 -13.18 26.58
CA GLY A 358 -19.69 -14.65 26.70
C GLY A 358 -18.62 -15.33 27.56
N GLY A 359 -17.66 -14.56 28.12
CA GLY A 359 -16.65 -15.09 29.07
C GLY A 359 -15.82 -16.21 28.45
N VAL A 360 -15.88 -17.41 29.04
CA VAL A 360 -15.09 -18.58 28.59
C VAL A 360 -15.41 -19.02 27.17
N ASP A 361 -16.63 -18.78 26.68
CA ASP A 361 -17.10 -19.15 25.35
C ASP A 361 -16.97 -17.98 24.33
N SER A 362 -16.36 -16.87 24.74
CA SER A 362 -16.18 -15.70 23.84
C SER A 362 -15.21 -15.99 22.69
N GLU A 363 -15.38 -15.25 21.59
CA GLU A 363 -14.44 -15.27 20.45
C GLU A 363 -13.01 -15.03 20.91
N ARG A 364 -12.81 -14.04 21.81
CA ARG A 364 -11.50 -13.66 22.35
C ARG A 364 -10.84 -14.81 23.10
N THR A 365 -11.60 -15.52 23.96
CA THR A 365 -11.08 -16.67 24.71
C THR A 365 -10.65 -17.78 23.78
N PHE A 366 -11.45 -18.05 22.74
CA PHE A 366 -11.10 -19.03 21.75
C PHE A 366 -9.81 -18.68 20.97
N VAL A 367 -9.65 -17.43 20.58
CA VAL A 367 -8.43 -16.97 19.90
C VAL A 367 -7.22 -17.00 20.84
N LYS A 368 -7.38 -16.68 22.12
CA LYS A 368 -6.34 -16.88 23.13
C LYS A 368 -5.86 -18.34 23.19
N GLN A 369 -6.78 -19.30 23.16
CA GLN A 369 -6.45 -20.74 23.12
C GLN A 369 -5.67 -21.13 21.85
N ILE A 370 -5.97 -20.50 20.69
CA ILE A 370 -5.18 -20.75 19.47
C ILE A 370 -3.75 -20.23 19.64
N VAL A 371 -3.58 -19.00 20.11
CA VAL A 371 -2.25 -18.37 20.28
C VAL A 371 -1.41 -19.16 21.27
N GLN A 372 -1.99 -19.60 22.40
CA GLN A 372 -1.28 -20.34 23.43
C GLN A 372 -0.66 -21.67 22.95
N LYS A 373 -1.19 -22.28 21.91
CA LYS A 373 -0.56 -23.47 21.30
C LYS A 373 0.82 -23.22 20.73
N PHE A 374 1.17 -21.96 20.52
CA PHE A 374 2.43 -21.53 19.89
C PHE A 374 3.31 -20.68 20.80
N VAL A 375 2.87 -20.45 22.02
CA VAL A 375 3.69 -19.85 23.07
C VAL A 375 4.51 -20.98 23.69
N ASP A 376 5.83 -20.99 23.46
CA ASP A 376 6.76 -21.90 24.16
C ASP A 376 6.89 -21.40 25.60
N ASP A 377 6.02 -21.84 26.45
CA ASP A 377 6.05 -21.44 27.85
C ASP A 377 6.50 -22.56 28.77
N GLY A 378 7.69 -22.39 29.29
CA GLY A 378 8.11 -23.10 30.47
C GLY A 378 7.41 -22.62 31.77
N SER A 379 6.41 -21.78 31.66
CA SER A 379 5.55 -21.32 32.74
C SER A 379 4.08 -21.67 32.41
N SER A 380 3.54 -22.65 33.13
CA SER A 380 2.10 -22.88 33.19
C SER A 380 1.46 -21.74 34.00
N ASP A 381 1.45 -20.54 33.43
CA ASP A 381 0.62 -19.48 34.01
C ASP A 381 -0.82 -19.68 33.57
N ASP A 382 -1.69 -19.72 34.54
CA ASP A 382 -3.08 -20.10 34.48
C ASP A 382 -3.82 -19.42 33.32
N LEU A 383 -4.45 -20.25 32.46
CA LEU A 383 -5.33 -19.88 31.37
C LEU A 383 -6.50 -18.96 31.76
N PHE A 384 -6.70 -18.80 33.06
CA PHE A 384 -7.76 -18.02 33.66
C PHE A 384 -7.19 -17.19 34.79
N ASN A 385 -7.25 -15.89 34.65
CA ASN A 385 -7.01 -15.01 35.78
C ASN A 385 -8.11 -15.32 36.82
N GLU A 386 -7.74 -15.60 38.06
CA GLU A 386 -8.73 -15.91 39.14
C GLU A 386 -9.80 -14.82 39.23
N GLU A 387 -9.47 -13.55 38.94
CA GLU A 387 -10.40 -12.43 38.90
C GLU A 387 -11.48 -12.57 37.80
N GLU A 388 -11.17 -13.09 36.61
CA GLU A 388 -12.17 -13.33 35.54
C GLU A 388 -13.10 -14.51 35.88
N MET A 389 -12.65 -15.46 36.69
CA MET A 389 -13.46 -16.57 37.18
C MET A 389 -14.41 -16.16 38.31
N GLU A 390 -14.00 -15.21 39.17
CA GLU A 390 -14.86 -14.67 40.22
C GLU A 390 -15.97 -13.79 39.64
N GLU A 391 -15.70 -12.91 38.65
CA GLU A 391 -16.73 -12.12 37.98
C GLU A 391 -17.77 -12.99 37.26
N ALA A 392 -17.35 -14.07 36.58
CA ALA A 392 -18.27 -14.98 35.88
C ALA A 392 -19.18 -15.78 36.81
N THR A 393 -18.77 -15.99 38.08
CA THR A 393 -19.58 -16.71 39.09
C THR A 393 -20.54 -15.77 39.83
N GLU A 394 -20.30 -14.48 39.93
CA GLU A 394 -21.20 -13.51 40.52
C GLU A 394 -22.39 -13.16 39.63
N ASP A 395 -22.20 -13.11 38.28
CA ASP A 395 -23.28 -12.82 37.31
C ASP A 395 -24.31 -13.98 37.16
N THR A 396 -23.97 -15.19 37.55
CA THR A 396 -24.90 -16.34 37.49
C THR A 396 -25.78 -16.49 38.75
N ASN A 397 -25.57 -15.68 39.79
CA ASN A 397 -26.33 -15.70 41.04
C ASN A 397 -27.18 -14.44 41.33
N SER A 398 -27.45 -13.63 40.31
CA SER A 398 -28.30 -12.41 40.40
C SER A 398 -29.63 -12.59 39.70
#